data_663ff5209aeccfea09c023390bfcd909
#
_entry.id   663ff5209aeccfea09c023390bfcd909
#
_cell.length_a   1.000
_cell.length_b   1.000
_cell.length_c   1.000
_cell.angle_alpha   90.00
_cell.angle_beta   90.00
_cell.angle_gamma   90.00
#
_symmetry.space_group_name_H-M   'P 1'
#
loop_
_entity.id
_entity.type
_entity.pdbx_description
1 polymer ?
#
loop_
_entity_poly.entity_id
_entity_poly.type
_entity_poly.pdbx_seq_one_letter_code
_entity_poly.pdbx_strand_id
1 'polypeptide(L)'
;MNNWDKQIYNFAGAVISSIDPVNTFLSNRDIVIKYKPIVLLFDGKQIEKKNNTFFEEYINDTYQIKPIANYQNLGVLNPSIFSSDFQSLKIASFVNLDSNIVSLLPKYFEKKNKQDFADLSDLIEYIINMELNISSIPYFLEDSLNSSGMKNDEKVYKSTLYYCVLRRLSSGISTTDRFPISNDYIDADEIFRLMKSTRRNEIDFEKRAKTLYCFLLKMYILKFSSKKNAPYKTEQLLDFCNNELGIYLESGLYIAFFYFEGKNNAVKNFFQKVTPSAKDILKKIEGMSWDLFHIWNIPTEMAICSNDDIIQLQSIASGDKALIDMISVNPIERIFMYNDEAIVKYRYSLVSLPETKYLCEKICLNREKRLSINKSVNFDVLSKSLEQALLDLFKCY
;
A
#
# COMPACT_ATOMS: atom_id res chain seq x y z
N MET A 1 -15.85 0.97 3.58
CA MET A 1 -16.66 1.39 2.42
C MET A 1 -17.03 2.84 2.66
N ASN A 2 -16.68 3.72 1.70
CA ASN A 2 -16.73 5.16 1.87
C ASN A 2 -18.14 5.62 2.28
N ASN A 3 -18.26 6.20 3.49
CA ASN A 3 -19.48 6.87 3.96
C ASN A 3 -19.69 8.24 3.29
N TRP A 4 -19.17 8.37 2.06
CA TRP A 4 -19.27 9.62 1.33
C TRP A 4 -20.70 9.89 0.87
N ASP A 5 -21.10 11.13 0.97
CA ASP A 5 -22.29 11.64 0.31
C ASP A 5 -22.20 11.31 -1.19
N LYS A 6 -23.34 10.96 -1.80
CA LYS A 6 -23.45 10.62 -3.24
C LYS A 6 -22.88 11.73 -4.13
N GLN A 7 -22.98 12.99 -3.71
CA GLN A 7 -22.47 14.13 -4.47
C GLN A 7 -20.96 14.11 -4.58
N ILE A 8 -20.24 13.98 -3.44
CA ILE A 8 -18.77 13.94 -3.43
C ILE A 8 -18.24 12.66 -4.09
N TYR A 9 -18.94 11.52 -3.92
CA TYR A 9 -18.56 10.28 -4.56
C TYR A 9 -18.62 10.38 -6.10
N ASN A 10 -19.71 10.96 -6.64
CA ASN A 10 -19.86 11.17 -8.08
C ASN A 10 -18.82 12.17 -8.61
N PHE A 11 -18.54 13.22 -7.85
CA PHE A 11 -17.52 14.20 -8.19
C PHE A 11 -16.12 13.55 -8.22
N ALA A 12 -15.77 12.77 -7.22
CA ALA A 12 -14.51 12.02 -7.21
C ALA A 12 -14.37 11.13 -8.44
N GLY A 13 -15.43 10.37 -8.79
CA GLY A 13 -15.46 9.57 -10.01
C GLY A 13 -15.25 10.40 -11.28
N ALA A 14 -15.88 11.58 -11.36
CA ALA A 14 -15.74 12.48 -12.50
C ALA A 14 -14.31 13.00 -12.62
N VAL A 15 -13.69 13.49 -11.53
CA VAL A 15 -12.31 14.01 -11.54
C VAL A 15 -11.30 12.92 -11.87
N ILE A 16 -11.42 11.77 -11.22
CA ILE A 16 -10.50 10.63 -11.39
C ILE A 16 -10.52 10.09 -12.83
N SER A 17 -11.71 10.03 -13.45
CA SER A 17 -11.88 9.47 -14.80
C SER A 17 -11.72 10.49 -15.92
N SER A 18 -11.66 11.80 -15.60
CA SER A 18 -11.60 12.88 -16.58
C SER A 18 -10.34 12.81 -17.45
N ILE A 19 -10.47 13.23 -18.71
CA ILE A 19 -9.32 13.53 -19.58
C ILE A 19 -8.64 14.82 -19.13
N ASP A 20 -9.42 15.77 -18.62
CA ASP A 20 -8.96 17.03 -18.05
C ASP A 20 -9.46 17.17 -16.60
N PRO A 21 -8.72 16.57 -15.63
CA PRO A 21 -9.10 16.60 -14.23
C PRO A 21 -9.05 18.01 -13.63
N VAL A 22 -8.17 18.88 -14.13
CA VAL A 22 -8.02 20.26 -13.68
C VAL A 22 -9.29 21.04 -13.99
N ASN A 23 -9.72 21.03 -15.25
CA ASN A 23 -10.94 21.72 -15.65
C ASN A 23 -12.19 21.13 -14.97
N THR A 24 -12.24 19.79 -14.80
CA THR A 24 -13.33 19.14 -14.06
C THR A 24 -13.39 19.63 -12.61
N PHE A 25 -12.23 19.76 -11.94
CA PHE A 25 -12.14 20.26 -10.57
C PHE A 25 -12.57 21.73 -10.48
N LEU A 26 -12.03 22.58 -11.36
CA LEU A 26 -12.32 24.04 -11.38
C LEU A 26 -13.78 24.34 -11.69
N SER A 27 -14.41 23.57 -12.58
CA SER A 27 -15.81 23.76 -12.98
C SER A 27 -16.82 23.37 -11.89
N ASN A 28 -16.38 22.69 -10.82
CA ASN A 28 -17.24 22.24 -9.71
C ASN A 28 -16.91 22.97 -8.39
N ARG A 29 -16.67 24.28 -8.47
CA ARG A 29 -16.26 25.13 -7.35
C ARG A 29 -17.09 24.93 -6.07
N ASP A 30 -18.41 24.86 -6.18
CA ASP A 30 -19.31 24.73 -5.01
C ASP A 30 -19.09 23.41 -4.27
N ILE A 31 -18.85 22.33 -5.00
CA ILE A 31 -18.57 21.01 -4.43
C ILE A 31 -17.19 21.06 -3.74
N VAL A 32 -16.19 21.65 -4.39
CA VAL A 32 -14.83 21.75 -3.85
C VAL A 32 -14.81 22.58 -2.56
N ILE A 33 -15.50 23.73 -2.53
CA ILE A 33 -15.57 24.57 -1.31
C ILE A 33 -16.33 23.86 -0.20
N LYS A 34 -17.41 23.14 -0.51
CA LYS A 34 -18.24 22.43 0.47
C LYS A 34 -17.51 21.25 1.11
N TYR A 35 -16.84 20.44 0.31
CA TYR A 35 -16.28 19.15 0.77
C TYR A 35 -14.77 19.19 0.98
N LYS A 36 -14.08 20.20 0.49
CA LYS A 36 -12.62 20.40 0.61
C LYS A 36 -11.79 19.17 0.23
N PRO A 37 -12.02 18.54 -0.94
CA PRO A 37 -11.21 17.42 -1.37
C PRO A 37 -9.80 17.87 -1.79
N ILE A 38 -8.84 16.93 -1.70
CA ILE A 38 -7.49 17.09 -2.23
C ILE A 38 -7.31 16.08 -3.36
N VAL A 39 -6.77 16.52 -4.50
CA VAL A 39 -6.48 15.64 -5.64
C VAL A 39 -5.00 15.74 -5.99
N LEU A 40 -4.34 14.59 -6.02
CA LEU A 40 -2.96 14.45 -6.46
C LEU A 40 -2.97 13.88 -7.88
N LEU A 41 -2.23 14.53 -8.78
CA LEU A 41 -2.06 14.16 -10.18
C LEU A 41 -0.59 13.83 -10.41
N PHE A 42 -0.30 12.63 -10.93
CA PHE A 42 1.08 12.18 -11.20
C PHE A 42 1.34 12.01 -12.71
N ASP A 43 0.35 12.33 -13.53
CA ASP A 43 0.39 12.29 -15.00
C ASP A 43 0.55 13.67 -15.66
N GLY A 44 0.69 14.73 -14.85
CA GLY A 44 0.75 16.12 -15.31
C GLY A 44 1.97 16.39 -16.18
N LYS A 45 1.77 17.10 -17.29
CA LYS A 45 2.85 17.82 -17.96
C LYS A 45 3.26 18.93 -16.98
N GLN A 46 4.55 18.99 -16.66
CA GLN A 46 5.16 19.90 -15.68
C GLN A 46 4.44 21.26 -15.58
N ILE A 47 3.70 21.45 -14.49
CA ILE A 47 3.39 22.80 -14.02
C ILE A 47 4.70 23.25 -13.37
N GLU A 48 5.32 24.28 -13.94
CA GLU A 48 6.63 24.87 -13.67
C GLU A 48 7.44 24.23 -12.53
N LYS A 49 8.64 23.72 -12.89
CA LYS A 49 9.67 23.26 -11.94
C LYS A 49 10.03 24.42 -10.99
N LYS A 50 9.33 24.54 -9.88
CA LYS A 50 9.98 25.08 -8.67
C LYS A 50 10.89 23.97 -8.18
N ASN A 51 12.16 24.30 -7.90
CA ASN A 51 13.26 23.46 -7.44
C ASN A 51 12.94 22.69 -6.14
N ASN A 52 11.93 21.83 -6.17
CA ASN A 52 11.64 20.93 -5.09
C ASN A 52 12.26 19.58 -5.48
N THR A 53 13.40 19.27 -4.92
CA THR A 53 14.02 17.95 -4.91
C THR A 53 13.08 16.98 -4.18
N PHE A 54 11.97 16.61 -4.85
CA PHE A 54 11.14 15.53 -4.37
C PHE A 54 11.91 14.24 -4.57
N PHE A 55 12.16 13.56 -3.51
CA PHE A 55 12.61 12.21 -3.36
C PHE A 55 13.34 11.64 -4.60
N GLU A 56 14.65 11.61 -4.56
CA GLU A 56 15.43 10.73 -5.42
C GLU A 56 15.26 9.29 -4.97
N GLU A 57 15.07 8.38 -5.90
CA GLU A 57 15.07 6.94 -5.58
C GLU A 57 16.44 6.61 -4.97
N TYR A 58 16.46 6.03 -3.76
CA TYR A 58 17.67 5.49 -3.17
C TYR A 58 17.80 4.02 -3.53
N ILE A 59 18.98 3.62 -3.97
CA ILE A 59 19.27 2.22 -4.32
C ILE A 59 20.69 1.90 -3.85
N ASN A 60 20.83 0.82 -3.08
CA ASN A 60 22.10 0.12 -2.90
C ASN A 60 21.93 -1.37 -3.28
N ASP A 61 22.92 -2.21 -2.97
CA ASP A 61 22.89 -3.61 -3.40
C ASP A 61 21.73 -4.40 -2.80
N THR A 62 21.30 -4.07 -1.58
CA THR A 62 20.25 -4.79 -0.84
C THR A 62 18.96 -4.00 -0.70
N TYR A 63 19.02 -2.68 -0.43
CA TYR A 63 17.86 -1.87 -0.07
C TYR A 63 17.54 -0.81 -1.10
N GLN A 64 16.24 -0.54 -1.24
CA GLN A 64 15.73 0.50 -2.12
C GLN A 64 14.65 1.32 -1.41
N ILE A 65 14.65 2.65 -1.64
CA ILE A 65 13.52 3.51 -1.31
C ILE A 65 12.83 3.88 -2.62
N LYS A 66 11.55 3.56 -2.73
CA LYS A 66 10.76 3.82 -3.94
C LYS A 66 9.48 4.58 -3.65
N PRO A 67 9.24 5.71 -4.34
CA PRO A 67 7.96 6.40 -4.34
C PRO A 67 6.84 5.50 -4.87
N ILE A 68 5.63 5.61 -4.29
CA ILE A 68 4.45 4.85 -4.78
C ILE A 68 3.89 5.40 -6.10
N ALA A 69 4.27 6.62 -6.46
CA ALA A 69 3.87 7.30 -7.69
C ALA A 69 5.00 8.17 -8.21
N ASN A 70 4.88 8.68 -9.44
CA ASN A 70 5.88 9.57 -10.03
C ASN A 70 5.76 10.99 -9.47
N TYR A 71 6.43 11.29 -8.38
CA TYR A 71 6.41 12.61 -7.73
C TYR A 71 7.10 13.71 -8.52
N GLN A 72 7.89 13.42 -9.53
CA GLN A 72 8.48 14.44 -10.41
C GLN A 72 7.43 15.18 -11.25
N ASN A 73 6.28 14.56 -11.45
CA ASN A 73 5.16 15.12 -12.23
C ASN A 73 3.95 15.43 -11.32
N LEU A 74 4.18 15.69 -10.03
CA LEU A 74 3.12 15.96 -9.08
C LEU A 74 2.41 17.29 -9.38
N GLY A 75 1.10 17.21 -9.57
CA GLY A 75 0.16 18.33 -9.49
C GLY A 75 -0.75 18.17 -8.29
N VAL A 76 -1.09 19.25 -7.61
CA VAL A 76 -2.01 19.24 -6.46
C VAL A 76 -3.17 20.18 -6.75
N LEU A 77 -4.40 19.68 -6.62
CA LEU A 77 -5.63 20.46 -6.66
C LEU A 77 -6.27 20.42 -5.27
N ASN A 78 -6.52 21.56 -4.68
CA ASN A 78 -7.17 21.70 -3.39
C ASN A 78 -8.04 22.96 -3.35
N PRO A 79 -8.86 23.20 -2.32
CA PRO A 79 -9.77 24.35 -2.25
C PRO A 79 -9.07 25.71 -2.29
N SER A 80 -7.80 25.81 -1.87
CA SER A 80 -7.06 27.09 -1.85
C SER A 80 -6.90 27.73 -3.22
N ILE A 81 -7.05 26.95 -4.31
CA ILE A 81 -7.03 27.45 -5.69
C ILE A 81 -8.12 28.48 -5.97
N PHE A 82 -9.18 28.52 -5.15
CA PHE A 82 -10.29 29.47 -5.25
C PHE A 82 -10.17 30.64 -4.28
N SER A 83 -9.16 30.66 -3.40
CA SER A 83 -8.91 31.76 -2.46
C SER A 83 -7.97 32.80 -3.06
N SER A 84 -8.16 34.06 -2.68
CA SER A 84 -7.25 35.15 -3.05
C SER A 84 -5.90 35.07 -2.30
N ASP A 85 -5.90 34.44 -1.14
CA ASP A 85 -4.72 34.26 -0.30
C ASP A 85 -4.10 32.89 -0.60
N PHE A 86 -3.15 32.87 -1.53
CA PHE A 86 -2.38 31.68 -1.87
C PHE A 86 -1.47 31.32 -0.69
N GLN A 87 -1.96 30.49 0.23
CA GLN A 87 -1.07 29.89 1.21
C GLN A 87 -0.19 28.85 0.52
N SER A 88 1.12 28.93 0.75
CA SER A 88 2.07 27.98 0.19
C SER A 88 1.81 26.60 0.82
N LEU A 89 1.24 25.69 0.04
CA LEU A 89 1.04 24.31 0.44
C LEU A 89 2.40 23.66 0.76
N LYS A 90 2.54 23.14 1.96
CA LYS A 90 3.74 22.40 2.35
C LYS A 90 3.62 20.94 1.86
N ILE A 91 4.71 20.41 1.35
CA ILE A 91 4.80 19.02 0.97
C ILE A 91 5.86 18.37 1.86
N ALA A 92 5.46 17.33 2.56
CA ALA A 92 6.35 16.52 3.40
C ALA A 92 6.47 15.13 2.79
N SER A 93 7.69 14.59 2.78
CA SER A 93 7.96 13.24 2.28
C SER A 93 8.16 12.28 3.46
N PHE A 94 7.55 11.11 3.37
CA PHE A 94 7.64 10.03 4.37
C PHE A 94 8.13 8.74 3.72
N VAL A 95 8.98 8.01 4.43
CA VAL A 95 9.46 6.69 4.04
C VAL A 95 8.85 5.65 4.96
N ASN A 96 8.02 4.78 4.42
CA ASN A 96 7.52 3.61 5.13
C ASN A 96 8.58 2.53 5.15
N LEU A 97 9.05 2.18 6.34
CA LEU A 97 10.03 1.12 6.52
C LEU A 97 9.33 -0.25 6.53
N ASP A 98 9.76 -1.12 5.63
CA ASP A 98 9.32 -2.52 5.60
C ASP A 98 9.70 -3.25 6.90
N SER A 99 8.90 -4.26 7.26
CA SER A 99 9.08 -5.11 8.46
C SER A 99 10.48 -5.73 8.53
N ASN A 100 11.08 -6.05 7.40
CA ASN A 100 12.45 -6.57 7.31
C ASN A 100 13.49 -5.56 7.83
N ILE A 101 13.33 -4.27 7.51
CA ILE A 101 14.21 -3.21 7.98
C ILE A 101 14.03 -2.98 9.48
N VAL A 102 12.76 -2.74 9.91
CA VAL A 102 12.45 -2.43 11.31
C VAL A 102 12.90 -3.53 12.26
N SER A 103 12.76 -4.80 11.88
CA SER A 103 13.17 -5.95 12.68
C SER A 103 14.70 -6.09 12.83
N LEU A 104 15.47 -5.45 11.96
CA LEU A 104 16.95 -5.45 12.01
C LEU A 104 17.54 -4.27 12.79
N LEU A 105 16.78 -3.20 13.02
CA LEU A 105 17.27 -2.01 13.73
C LEU A 105 17.91 -2.33 15.10
N PRO A 106 17.32 -3.19 15.97
CA PRO A 106 17.97 -3.52 17.24
C PRO A 106 19.37 -4.12 17.05
N LYS A 107 19.50 -5.05 16.12
CA LYS A 107 20.79 -5.69 15.84
C LYS A 107 21.82 -4.71 15.29
N TYR A 108 21.39 -3.79 14.42
CA TYR A 108 22.23 -2.77 13.84
C TYR A 108 22.78 -1.79 14.90
N PHE A 109 21.90 -1.24 15.74
CA PHE A 109 22.30 -0.26 16.74
C PHE A 109 23.11 -0.85 17.91
N GLU A 110 22.85 -2.09 18.31
CA GLU A 110 23.53 -2.74 19.43
C GLU A 110 24.88 -3.36 19.05
N LYS A 111 25.12 -3.68 17.79
CA LYS A 111 26.37 -4.30 17.37
C LYS A 111 27.53 -3.30 17.29
N LYS A 112 28.69 -3.71 17.84
CA LYS A 112 29.94 -2.97 17.73
C LYS A 112 30.56 -3.03 16.33
N ASN A 113 30.34 -4.13 15.58
CA ASN A 113 30.89 -4.32 14.23
C ASN A 113 29.74 -4.14 13.21
N LYS A 114 29.79 -3.06 12.44
CA LYS A 114 28.77 -2.69 11.44
C LYS A 114 29.02 -3.33 10.06
N GLN A 115 30.14 -4.00 9.84
CA GLN A 115 30.47 -4.61 8.54
C GLN A 115 29.45 -5.66 8.11
N ASP A 116 28.86 -6.41 9.06
CA ASP A 116 27.79 -7.38 8.78
C ASP A 116 26.48 -6.73 8.29
N PHE A 117 26.37 -5.40 8.32
CA PHE A 117 25.18 -4.61 7.98
C PHE A 117 25.55 -3.41 7.09
N ALA A 118 26.53 -3.55 6.20
CA ALA A 118 27.03 -2.44 5.38
C ALA A 118 25.88 -1.75 4.63
N ASP A 119 25.09 -2.48 3.87
CA ASP A 119 23.98 -1.93 3.08
C ASP A 119 22.88 -1.31 3.94
N LEU A 120 22.58 -1.90 5.12
CA LEU A 120 21.63 -1.32 6.08
C LEU A 120 22.19 -0.05 6.71
N SER A 121 23.48 -0.01 6.97
CA SER A 121 24.18 1.18 7.46
C SER A 121 24.08 2.33 6.45
N ASP A 122 24.32 2.04 5.18
CA ASP A 122 24.22 3.04 4.12
C ASP A 122 22.81 3.59 3.98
N LEU A 123 21.80 2.72 4.06
CA LEU A 123 20.38 3.14 4.08
C LEU A 123 20.08 4.04 5.28
N ILE A 124 20.50 3.65 6.48
CA ILE A 124 20.25 4.40 7.72
C ILE A 124 20.95 5.76 7.69
N GLU A 125 22.22 5.80 7.27
CA GLU A 125 22.96 7.07 7.10
C GLU A 125 22.31 7.95 6.04
N TYR A 126 21.82 7.40 4.94
CA TYR A 126 21.07 8.15 3.94
C TYR A 126 19.80 8.76 4.56
N ILE A 127 18.99 7.98 5.30
CA ILE A 127 17.79 8.47 5.98
C ILE A 127 18.12 9.61 6.95
N ILE A 128 19.19 9.48 7.74
CA ILE A 128 19.62 10.49 8.72
C ILE A 128 20.14 11.74 8.01
N ASN A 129 21.02 11.61 7.04
CA ASN A 129 21.67 12.74 6.36
C ASN A 129 20.69 13.56 5.52
N MET A 130 19.66 12.89 4.99
CA MET A 130 18.59 13.55 4.21
C MET A 130 17.44 14.04 5.09
N GLU A 131 17.53 13.88 6.41
CA GLU A 131 16.49 14.25 7.38
C GLU A 131 15.10 13.74 6.99
N LEU A 132 15.03 12.47 6.52
CA LEU A 132 13.79 11.90 6.02
C LEU A 132 12.82 11.60 7.16
N ASN A 133 11.57 12.00 7.02
CA ASN A 133 10.52 11.53 7.89
C ASN A 133 10.28 10.03 7.62
N ILE A 134 10.28 9.23 8.65
CA ILE A 134 10.06 7.79 8.54
C ILE A 134 8.75 7.36 9.20
N SER A 135 8.15 6.31 8.67
CA SER A 135 6.97 5.64 9.22
C SER A 135 7.25 4.14 9.31
N SER A 136 6.74 3.52 10.35
CA SER A 136 6.75 2.06 10.52
C SER A 136 5.32 1.50 10.66
N ILE A 137 4.33 2.26 10.19
CA ILE A 137 2.92 1.83 10.19
C ILE A 137 2.74 0.45 9.57
N PRO A 138 3.35 0.13 8.40
CA PRO A 138 3.25 -1.21 7.82
C PRO A 138 3.68 -2.31 8.80
N TYR A 139 4.84 -2.15 9.44
CA TYR A 139 5.35 -3.10 10.43
C TYR A 139 4.39 -3.26 11.63
N PHE A 140 3.86 -2.15 12.14
CA PHE A 140 2.97 -2.17 13.29
C PHE A 140 1.63 -2.81 12.97
N LEU A 141 1.07 -2.55 11.78
CA LEU A 141 -0.17 -3.18 11.33
C LEU A 141 0.01 -4.69 11.15
N GLU A 142 1.06 -5.11 10.44
CA GLU A 142 1.37 -6.54 10.24
C GLU A 142 1.51 -7.26 11.58
N ASP A 143 2.28 -6.69 12.53
CA ASP A 143 2.50 -7.33 13.83
C ASP A 143 1.26 -7.32 14.72
N SER A 144 0.45 -6.26 14.65
CA SER A 144 -0.79 -6.13 15.42
C SER A 144 -1.86 -7.11 14.98
N LEU A 145 -1.96 -7.38 13.67
CA LEU A 145 -3.05 -8.15 13.05
C LEU A 145 -2.64 -9.57 12.66
N ASN A 146 -1.35 -9.91 12.74
CA ASN A 146 -0.89 -11.24 12.39
C ASN A 146 -1.46 -12.30 13.36
N SER A 147 -2.31 -13.18 12.82
CA SER A 147 -3.04 -14.21 13.56
C SER A 147 -2.17 -15.41 13.98
N SER A 148 -0.96 -15.53 13.44
CA SER A 148 -0.07 -16.68 13.67
C SER A 148 0.56 -16.71 15.08
N GLY A 149 0.01 -15.95 16.01
CA GLY A 149 0.30 -16.02 17.44
C GLY A 149 1.48 -15.15 17.83
N MET A 150 1.36 -14.55 18.98
CA MET A 150 2.26 -13.66 19.69
C MET A 150 3.70 -13.75 19.17
N LYS A 151 4.06 -12.88 18.23
CA LYS A 151 5.47 -12.49 18.14
C LYS A 151 5.86 -12.08 19.55
N ASN A 152 7.03 -12.49 20.00
CA ASN A 152 7.52 -12.13 21.31
C ASN A 152 7.39 -10.59 21.49
N ASP A 153 6.46 -10.16 22.34
CA ASP A 153 6.18 -8.74 22.64
C ASP A 153 7.47 -7.97 22.94
N GLU A 154 8.44 -8.63 23.59
CA GLU A 154 9.76 -8.06 23.87
C GLU A 154 10.53 -7.72 22.58
N LYS A 155 10.53 -8.62 21.59
CA LYS A 155 11.18 -8.38 20.31
C LYS A 155 10.52 -7.22 19.55
N VAL A 156 9.20 -7.17 19.57
CA VAL A 156 8.43 -6.10 18.91
C VAL A 156 8.69 -4.76 19.61
N TYR A 157 8.62 -4.73 20.92
CA TYR A 157 8.93 -3.54 21.71
C TYR A 157 10.35 -3.04 21.42
N LYS A 158 11.33 -3.93 21.39
CA LYS A 158 12.73 -3.60 21.09
C LYS A 158 12.87 -3.00 19.68
N SER A 159 12.20 -3.57 18.68
CA SER A 159 12.18 -3.01 17.32
C SER A 159 11.53 -1.62 17.28
N THR A 160 10.45 -1.42 18.03
CA THR A 160 9.77 -0.12 18.16
C THR A 160 10.68 0.91 18.81
N LEU A 161 11.43 0.54 19.87
CA LEU A 161 12.37 1.42 20.55
C LEU A 161 13.48 1.91 19.59
N TYR A 162 14.08 1.01 18.84
CA TYR A 162 15.13 1.41 17.89
C TYR A 162 14.59 2.11 16.64
N TYR A 163 13.33 1.90 16.29
CA TYR A 163 12.65 2.76 15.33
C TYR A 163 12.53 4.20 15.87
N CYS A 164 12.20 4.40 17.15
CA CYS A 164 12.15 5.74 17.76
C CYS A 164 13.52 6.41 17.76
N VAL A 165 14.60 5.65 18.03
CA VAL A 165 15.99 6.15 17.88
C VAL A 165 16.23 6.64 16.46
N LEU A 166 15.92 5.85 15.44
CA LEU A 166 16.13 6.24 14.05
C LEU A 166 15.29 7.47 13.69
N ARG A 167 14.02 7.53 14.12
CA ARG A 167 13.13 8.69 13.92
C ARG A 167 13.70 9.97 14.52
N ARG A 168 14.24 9.90 15.73
CA ARG A 168 14.92 11.02 16.39
C ARG A 168 16.15 11.46 15.62
N LEU A 169 16.99 10.51 15.20
CA LEU A 169 18.20 10.83 14.43
C LEU A 169 17.89 11.47 13.07
N SER A 170 16.81 11.04 12.40
CA SER A 170 16.42 11.58 11.10
C SER A 170 15.64 12.90 11.19
N SER A 171 15.22 13.35 12.38
CA SER A 171 14.48 14.61 12.54
C SER A 171 15.37 15.87 12.60
N GLY A 172 16.68 15.75 12.36
CA GLY A 172 17.61 16.89 12.42
C GLY A 172 17.85 17.43 13.85
N ILE A 173 17.27 16.80 14.88
CA ILE A 173 17.52 17.17 16.27
C ILE A 173 18.95 16.81 16.62
N SER A 174 19.73 17.79 17.06
CA SER A 174 21.19 17.77 17.31
C SER A 174 21.67 16.77 18.37
N THR A 175 21.19 15.53 18.35
CA THR A 175 21.74 14.47 19.22
C THR A 175 22.39 13.40 18.36
N THR A 176 23.73 13.27 18.52
CA THR A 176 24.50 12.22 17.85
C THR A 176 24.42 10.87 18.56
N ASP A 177 23.66 10.80 19.66
CA ASP A 177 23.55 9.60 20.47
C ASP A 177 22.73 8.54 19.72
N ARG A 178 23.37 7.44 19.37
CA ARG A 178 22.78 6.31 18.66
C ARG A 178 22.16 5.26 19.59
N PHE A 179 22.20 5.49 20.89
CA PHE A 179 21.52 4.65 21.88
C PHE A 179 20.18 5.26 22.29
N PRO A 180 19.25 4.44 22.79
CA PRO A 180 17.98 4.95 23.30
C PRO A 180 18.16 5.93 24.46
N ILE A 181 17.48 7.06 24.38
CA ILE A 181 17.35 8.07 25.46
C ILE A 181 15.94 8.04 26.04
N SER A 182 15.69 8.76 27.14
CA SER A 182 14.39 8.74 27.84
C SER A 182 13.19 9.01 26.94
N ASN A 183 13.29 9.94 26.01
CA ASN A 183 12.22 10.26 25.08
C ASN A 183 11.91 9.10 24.11
N ASP A 184 12.94 8.35 23.67
CA ASP A 184 12.73 7.19 22.78
C ASP A 184 11.94 6.09 23.50
N TYR A 185 12.15 5.90 24.81
CA TYR A 185 11.36 4.95 25.61
C TYR A 185 9.89 5.41 25.76
N ILE A 186 9.66 6.71 26.02
CA ILE A 186 8.31 7.27 26.13
C ILE A 186 7.54 7.07 24.82
N ASP A 187 8.16 7.42 23.68
CA ASP A 187 7.58 7.26 22.37
C ASP A 187 7.32 5.78 22.02
N ALA A 188 8.26 4.89 22.37
CA ALA A 188 8.10 3.46 22.15
C ALA A 188 6.97 2.86 22.98
N ASP A 189 6.81 3.29 24.25
CA ASP A 189 5.72 2.87 25.12
C ASP A 189 4.37 3.32 24.56
N GLU A 190 4.28 4.54 24.04
CA GLU A 190 3.05 5.06 23.44
C GLU A 190 2.69 4.27 22.16
N ILE A 191 3.62 4.11 21.22
CA ILE A 191 3.41 3.35 19.99
C ILE A 191 3.00 1.92 20.32
N PHE A 192 3.70 1.26 21.25
CA PHE A 192 3.41 -0.12 21.61
C PHE A 192 2.03 -0.27 22.28
N ARG A 193 1.63 0.70 23.09
CA ARG A 193 0.27 0.75 23.68
C ARG A 193 -0.78 0.93 22.58
N LEU A 194 -0.55 1.82 21.63
CA LEU A 194 -1.43 2.01 20.47
C LEU A 194 -1.57 0.73 19.65
N MET A 195 -0.47 0.06 19.34
CA MET A 195 -0.50 -1.26 18.65
C MET A 195 -1.38 -2.27 19.39
N LYS A 196 -1.26 -2.34 20.72
CA LYS A 196 -2.10 -3.26 21.51
C LYS A 196 -3.58 -2.86 21.55
N SER A 197 -3.88 -1.56 21.48
CA SER A 197 -5.27 -1.07 21.40
C SER A 197 -5.86 -1.31 20.00
N THR A 198 -5.08 -1.14 18.95
CA THR A 198 -5.43 -1.40 17.56
C THR A 198 -5.86 -2.87 17.36
N ARG A 199 -5.15 -3.82 17.97
CA ARG A 199 -5.57 -5.25 17.97
C ARG A 199 -7.01 -5.46 18.47
N ARG A 200 -7.57 -4.54 19.24
CA ARG A 200 -8.92 -4.65 19.81
C ARG A 200 -10.00 -3.95 19.00
N ASN A 201 -9.64 -2.96 18.19
CA ASN A 201 -10.61 -2.00 17.65
C ASN A 201 -10.63 -1.88 16.12
N GLU A 202 -9.67 -2.46 15.37
CA GLU A 202 -9.56 -2.19 13.93
C GLU A 202 -10.03 -3.36 13.04
N ILE A 203 -11.32 -3.57 13.05
CA ILE A 203 -12.01 -4.55 12.19
C ILE A 203 -11.76 -4.29 10.70
N ASP A 204 -11.58 -3.03 10.28
CA ASP A 204 -11.46 -2.69 8.86
C ASP A 204 -10.10 -3.04 8.24
N PHE A 205 -8.98 -2.83 8.94
CA PHE A 205 -7.67 -3.22 8.42
C PHE A 205 -7.52 -4.74 8.35
N GLU A 206 -7.95 -5.45 9.38
CA GLU A 206 -7.98 -6.91 9.40
C GLU A 206 -8.83 -7.46 8.24
N LYS A 207 -10.00 -6.87 8.02
CA LYS A 207 -10.88 -7.25 6.92
C LYS A 207 -10.22 -7.01 5.56
N ARG A 208 -9.52 -5.90 5.36
CA ARG A 208 -8.79 -5.59 4.12
C ARG A 208 -7.64 -6.58 3.89
N ALA A 209 -6.83 -6.87 4.91
CA ALA A 209 -5.74 -7.84 4.82
C ALA A 209 -6.27 -9.25 4.50
N LYS A 210 -7.32 -9.73 5.20
CA LYS A 210 -7.99 -11.00 4.92
C LYS A 210 -8.62 -11.06 3.53
N THR A 211 -9.14 -9.94 3.03
CA THR A 211 -9.65 -9.83 1.65
C THR A 211 -8.55 -10.15 0.64
N LEU A 212 -7.36 -9.56 0.81
CA LEU A 212 -6.23 -9.81 -0.08
C LEU A 212 -5.72 -11.24 0.05
N TYR A 213 -5.68 -11.77 1.26
CA TYR A 213 -5.29 -13.16 1.49
C TYR A 213 -6.22 -14.14 0.75
N CYS A 214 -7.55 -13.99 0.89
CA CYS A 214 -8.52 -14.79 0.15
C CYS A 214 -8.39 -14.63 -1.36
N PHE A 215 -8.15 -13.39 -1.84
CA PHE A 215 -7.92 -13.11 -3.25
C PHE A 215 -6.69 -13.87 -3.79
N LEU A 216 -5.57 -13.84 -3.08
CA LEU A 216 -4.35 -14.56 -3.47
C LEU A 216 -4.53 -16.07 -3.42
N LEU A 217 -5.17 -16.62 -2.41
CA LEU A 217 -5.49 -18.05 -2.34
C LEU A 217 -6.26 -18.50 -3.58
N LYS A 218 -7.33 -17.77 -3.95
CA LYS A 218 -8.13 -18.07 -5.15
C LYS A 218 -7.32 -17.94 -6.43
N MET A 219 -6.47 -16.91 -6.52
CA MET A 219 -5.57 -16.71 -7.67
C MET A 219 -4.63 -17.92 -7.84
N TYR A 220 -4.04 -18.42 -6.76
CA TYR A 220 -3.18 -19.62 -6.84
C TYR A 220 -3.97 -20.89 -7.18
N ILE A 221 -5.15 -21.10 -6.60
CA ILE A 221 -6.04 -22.22 -6.97
C ILE A 221 -6.29 -22.19 -8.49
N LEU A 222 -6.68 -21.05 -9.06
CA LEU A 222 -6.94 -20.91 -10.51
C LEU A 222 -5.67 -21.11 -11.36
N LYS A 223 -4.50 -20.66 -10.88
CA LYS A 223 -3.24 -20.86 -11.57
C LYS A 223 -2.92 -22.33 -11.75
N PHE A 224 -3.09 -23.13 -10.72
CA PHE A 224 -2.68 -24.53 -10.70
C PHE A 224 -3.79 -25.52 -11.10
N SER A 225 -5.07 -25.22 -10.83
CA SER A 225 -6.18 -26.13 -11.18
C SER A 225 -6.58 -26.09 -12.66
N SER A 226 -6.26 -25.02 -13.39
CA SER A 226 -6.75 -24.81 -14.75
C SER A 226 -5.61 -24.65 -15.76
N LYS A 227 -5.72 -25.36 -16.89
CA LYS A 227 -4.85 -25.19 -18.07
C LYS A 227 -5.35 -24.12 -19.04
N LYS A 228 -6.47 -23.45 -18.74
CA LYS A 228 -7.04 -22.38 -19.57
C LYS A 228 -6.15 -21.14 -19.58
N ASN A 229 -6.37 -20.27 -20.58
CA ASN A 229 -5.60 -19.02 -20.77
C ASN A 229 -5.83 -17.96 -19.67
N ALA A 230 -5.04 -16.91 -19.69
CA ALA A 230 -5.12 -15.83 -18.72
C ALA A 230 -6.49 -15.10 -18.68
N PRO A 231 -7.10 -14.72 -19.82
CA PRO A 231 -8.43 -14.10 -19.81
C PRO A 231 -9.48 -14.94 -19.08
N TYR A 232 -9.56 -16.24 -19.34
CA TYR A 232 -10.48 -17.14 -18.67
C TYR A 232 -10.26 -17.19 -17.15
N LYS A 233 -9.00 -17.35 -16.71
CA LYS A 233 -8.68 -17.40 -15.28
C LYS A 233 -8.99 -16.08 -14.58
N THR A 234 -8.74 -14.96 -15.26
CA THR A 234 -9.05 -13.62 -14.73
C THR A 234 -10.55 -13.41 -14.61
N GLU A 235 -11.34 -13.90 -15.57
CA GLU A 235 -12.79 -13.87 -15.48
C GLU A 235 -13.30 -14.71 -14.30
N GLN A 236 -12.77 -15.91 -14.08
CA GLN A 236 -13.13 -16.73 -12.91
C GLN A 236 -12.74 -16.06 -11.58
N LEU A 237 -11.62 -15.35 -11.55
CA LEU A 237 -11.20 -14.57 -10.37
C LEU A 237 -12.12 -13.35 -10.15
N LEU A 238 -12.54 -12.68 -11.23
CA LEU A 238 -13.56 -11.61 -11.15
C LEU A 238 -14.90 -12.15 -10.66
N ASP A 239 -15.30 -13.34 -11.09
CA ASP A 239 -16.53 -13.99 -10.60
C ASP A 239 -16.46 -14.28 -9.10
N PHE A 240 -15.32 -14.75 -8.62
CA PHE A 240 -15.07 -14.91 -7.19
C PHE A 240 -15.16 -13.56 -6.45
N CYS A 241 -14.55 -12.51 -7.00
CA CYS A 241 -14.66 -11.16 -6.43
C CYS A 241 -16.11 -10.66 -6.37
N ASN A 242 -16.89 -10.94 -7.41
CA ASN A 242 -18.30 -10.52 -7.50
C ASN A 242 -19.25 -11.32 -6.59
N ASN A 243 -18.97 -12.62 -6.38
CA ASN A 243 -19.93 -13.56 -5.80
C ASN A 243 -19.61 -14.00 -4.38
N GLU A 244 -18.32 -13.98 -4.00
CA GLU A 244 -17.85 -14.51 -2.73
C GLU A 244 -17.10 -13.48 -1.90
N LEU A 245 -16.24 -12.63 -2.53
CA LEU A 245 -15.42 -11.65 -1.83
C LEU A 245 -16.13 -10.29 -1.63
N GLY A 246 -17.07 -9.96 -2.51
CA GLY A 246 -17.84 -8.72 -2.44
C GLY A 246 -17.07 -7.44 -2.72
N ILE A 247 -15.96 -7.52 -3.47
CA ILE A 247 -15.10 -6.37 -3.78
C ILE A 247 -14.54 -6.45 -5.21
N TYR A 248 -14.33 -5.29 -5.82
CA TYR A 248 -13.58 -5.15 -7.07
C TYR A 248 -12.18 -4.63 -6.77
N LEU A 249 -11.18 -5.47 -6.95
CA LEU A 249 -9.75 -5.15 -6.77
C LEU A 249 -9.12 -4.90 -8.14
N GLU A 250 -9.24 -3.67 -8.67
CA GLU A 250 -8.80 -3.34 -10.03
C GLU A 250 -7.33 -3.67 -10.25
N SER A 251 -6.42 -3.14 -9.43
CA SER A 251 -4.98 -3.42 -9.53
C SER A 251 -4.67 -4.88 -9.28
N GLY A 252 -5.38 -5.52 -8.34
CA GLY A 252 -5.22 -6.96 -8.05
C GLY A 252 -5.57 -7.84 -9.25
N LEU A 253 -6.70 -7.58 -9.91
CA LEU A 253 -7.12 -8.32 -11.11
C LEU A 253 -6.19 -8.07 -12.31
N TYR A 254 -5.71 -6.82 -12.47
CA TYR A 254 -4.71 -6.48 -13.48
C TYR A 254 -3.41 -7.27 -13.27
N ILE A 255 -2.88 -7.30 -12.06
CA ILE A 255 -1.69 -8.06 -11.70
C ILE A 255 -1.91 -9.56 -11.87
N ALA A 256 -3.08 -10.08 -11.45
CA ALA A 256 -3.42 -11.50 -11.60
C ALA A 256 -3.45 -11.94 -13.08
N PHE A 257 -3.94 -11.08 -13.99
CA PHE A 257 -3.88 -11.36 -15.42
C PHE A 257 -2.45 -11.63 -15.87
N PHE A 258 -1.48 -10.76 -15.54
CA PHE A 258 -0.08 -10.95 -15.90
C PHE A 258 0.57 -12.15 -15.22
N TYR A 259 0.14 -12.46 -13.98
CA TYR A 259 0.58 -13.70 -13.32
C TYR A 259 0.09 -14.93 -14.05
N PHE A 260 -1.15 -14.96 -14.52
CA PHE A 260 -1.69 -16.07 -15.30
C PHE A 260 -1.02 -16.17 -16.67
N GLU A 261 -0.74 -15.06 -17.31
CA GLU A 261 -0.04 -15.01 -18.61
C GLU A 261 1.42 -15.46 -18.48
N GLY A 262 2.11 -15.09 -17.40
CA GLY A 262 3.49 -15.47 -17.11
C GLY A 262 4.57 -14.68 -17.90
N LYS A 263 4.19 -13.58 -18.56
CA LYS A 263 5.12 -12.77 -19.37
C LYS A 263 5.74 -11.59 -18.63
N ASN A 264 5.10 -11.07 -17.55
CA ASN A 264 5.64 -9.98 -16.78
C ASN A 264 6.63 -10.49 -15.72
N ASN A 265 7.90 -10.11 -15.84
CA ASN A 265 8.97 -10.60 -14.96
C ASN A 265 8.80 -10.13 -13.51
N ALA A 266 8.39 -8.88 -13.24
CA ALA A 266 8.19 -8.38 -11.90
C ALA A 266 7.09 -9.18 -11.18
N VAL A 267 5.94 -9.36 -11.83
CA VAL A 267 4.83 -10.16 -11.32
C VAL A 267 5.24 -11.62 -11.10
N LYS A 268 5.96 -12.21 -12.07
CA LYS A 268 6.46 -13.58 -11.95
C LYS A 268 7.39 -13.73 -10.75
N ASN A 269 8.37 -12.85 -10.59
CA ASN A 269 9.35 -12.90 -9.50
C ASN A 269 8.68 -12.79 -8.14
N PHE A 270 7.67 -11.93 -8.00
CA PHE A 270 6.95 -11.75 -6.75
C PHE A 270 6.15 -13.01 -6.37
N PHE A 271 5.41 -13.60 -7.30
CA PHE A 271 4.51 -14.73 -7.03
C PHE A 271 5.13 -16.13 -7.15
N GLN A 272 6.33 -16.27 -7.74
CA GLN A 272 6.98 -17.59 -7.93
C GLN A 272 7.40 -18.29 -6.63
N LYS A 273 7.37 -17.60 -5.49
CA LYS A 273 7.68 -18.17 -4.16
C LYS A 273 6.75 -19.32 -3.78
N VAL A 274 5.57 -19.43 -4.42
CA VAL A 274 4.55 -20.46 -4.18
C VAL A 274 4.50 -21.44 -5.33
N THR A 275 4.88 -22.68 -5.02
CA THR A 275 4.83 -23.84 -5.92
C THR A 275 4.28 -25.03 -5.16
N PRO A 276 3.76 -26.08 -5.82
CA PRO A 276 3.25 -27.27 -5.13
C PRO A 276 4.26 -27.96 -4.19
N SER A 277 5.56 -27.86 -4.49
CA SER A 277 6.65 -28.41 -3.68
C SER A 277 7.20 -27.46 -2.62
N ALA A 278 6.70 -26.22 -2.55
CA ALA A 278 7.22 -25.23 -1.60
C ALA A 278 6.84 -25.60 -0.15
N LYS A 279 7.74 -25.30 0.80
CA LYS A 279 7.43 -25.37 2.24
C LYS A 279 6.68 -24.11 2.66
N ASP A 280 5.84 -24.23 3.69
CA ASP A 280 5.14 -23.12 4.34
C ASP A 280 4.32 -22.24 3.36
N ILE A 281 3.61 -22.88 2.43
CA ILE A 281 2.88 -22.25 1.33
C ILE A 281 1.92 -21.17 1.85
N LEU A 282 1.08 -21.50 2.83
CA LEU A 282 0.08 -20.59 3.38
C LEU A 282 0.75 -19.35 4.01
N LYS A 283 1.84 -19.55 4.75
CA LYS A 283 2.62 -18.45 5.35
C LYS A 283 3.24 -17.53 4.28
N LYS A 284 3.71 -18.11 3.17
CA LYS A 284 4.22 -17.30 2.04
C LYS A 284 3.13 -16.46 1.39
N ILE A 285 1.93 -17.03 1.21
CA ILE A 285 0.78 -16.30 0.64
C ILE A 285 0.32 -15.20 1.62
N GLU A 286 0.31 -15.49 2.91
CA GLU A 286 0.00 -14.51 3.96
C GLU A 286 1.00 -13.34 3.93
N GLY A 287 2.31 -13.61 3.89
CA GLY A 287 3.34 -12.56 3.75
C GLY A 287 3.14 -11.71 2.50
N MET A 288 2.91 -12.32 1.33
CA MET A 288 2.64 -11.57 0.10
C MET A 288 1.34 -10.76 0.17
N SER A 289 0.33 -11.22 0.92
CA SER A 289 -0.89 -10.44 1.12
C SER A 289 -0.63 -9.18 1.96
N TRP A 290 0.25 -9.26 2.96
CA TRP A 290 0.70 -8.11 3.73
C TRP A 290 1.51 -7.14 2.87
N ASP A 291 2.45 -7.65 2.07
CA ASP A 291 3.25 -6.83 1.14
C ASP A 291 2.35 -5.99 0.21
N LEU A 292 1.36 -6.63 -0.42
CA LEU A 292 0.40 -5.93 -1.29
C LEU A 292 -0.54 -5.00 -0.51
N PHE A 293 -0.97 -5.41 0.70
CA PHE A 293 -1.78 -4.59 1.56
C PHE A 293 -1.08 -3.27 1.88
N HIS A 294 0.20 -3.31 2.24
CA HIS A 294 0.98 -2.11 2.54
C HIS A 294 1.04 -1.17 1.34
N ILE A 295 1.37 -1.68 0.13
CA ILE A 295 1.40 -0.84 -1.08
C ILE A 295 0.04 -0.20 -1.35
N TRP A 296 -1.05 -0.95 -1.25
CA TRP A 296 -2.38 -0.47 -1.63
C TRP A 296 -3.07 0.36 -0.54
N ASN A 297 -2.59 0.29 0.71
CA ASN A 297 -3.10 1.10 1.81
C ASN A 297 -2.45 2.49 1.89
N ILE A 298 -1.26 2.69 1.33
CA ILE A 298 -0.54 3.98 1.38
C ILE A 298 -1.39 5.17 0.92
N PRO A 299 -2.17 5.12 -0.17
CA PRO A 299 -3.03 6.26 -0.53
C PRO A 299 -4.05 6.64 0.55
N THR A 300 -4.56 5.66 1.30
CA THR A 300 -5.44 5.92 2.46
C THR A 300 -4.64 6.57 3.60
N GLU A 301 -3.43 6.11 3.88
CA GLU A 301 -2.54 6.73 4.87
C GLU A 301 -2.18 8.17 4.48
N MET A 302 -1.94 8.42 3.19
CA MET A 302 -1.75 9.78 2.68
C MET A 302 -2.97 10.65 2.94
N ALA A 303 -4.19 10.14 2.75
CA ALA A 303 -5.42 10.88 3.01
C ALA A 303 -5.59 11.21 4.50
N ILE A 304 -5.29 10.24 5.38
CA ILE A 304 -5.37 10.42 6.86
C ILE A 304 -4.36 11.47 7.34
N CYS A 305 -3.16 11.49 6.77
CA CYS A 305 -2.06 12.32 7.23
C CYS A 305 -1.96 13.68 6.53
N SER A 306 -2.65 13.88 5.39
CA SER A 306 -2.66 15.15 4.64
C SER A 306 -3.83 16.03 5.07
N ASN A 307 -3.64 17.35 4.97
CA ASN A 307 -4.68 18.35 5.22
C ASN A 307 -4.52 19.55 4.29
N ASP A 308 -5.30 20.62 4.50
CA ASP A 308 -5.28 21.82 3.65
C ASP A 308 -3.90 22.52 3.62
N ASP A 309 -3.06 22.32 4.64
CA ASP A 309 -1.76 22.99 4.81
C ASP A 309 -0.57 22.11 4.41
N ILE A 310 -0.70 20.78 4.57
CA ILE A 310 0.40 19.83 4.38
C ILE A 310 -0.08 18.61 3.59
N ILE A 311 0.58 18.34 2.47
CA ILE A 311 0.44 17.09 1.73
C ILE A 311 1.59 16.14 2.12
N GLN A 312 1.25 14.93 2.52
CA GLN A 312 2.23 13.90 2.83
C GLN A 312 2.39 12.93 1.66
N LEU A 313 3.55 12.98 1.02
CA LEU A 313 3.93 12.01 -0.02
C LEU A 313 4.64 10.83 0.63
N GLN A 314 4.33 9.62 0.20
CA GLN A 314 4.87 8.42 0.82
C GLN A 314 5.65 7.55 -0.16
N SER A 315 6.75 6.99 0.33
CA SER A 315 7.62 6.03 -0.33
C SER A 315 7.74 4.76 0.50
N ILE A 316 8.20 3.68 -0.08
CA ILE A 316 8.50 2.42 0.63
C ILE A 316 10.01 2.18 0.59
N ALA A 317 10.59 1.86 1.74
CA ALA A 317 11.92 1.32 1.87
C ALA A 317 11.85 -0.19 2.12
N SER A 318 12.46 -1.00 1.28
CA SER A 318 12.48 -2.46 1.45
C SER A 318 13.76 -3.08 0.89
N GLY A 319 14.15 -4.23 1.47
CA GLY A 319 15.14 -5.15 0.92
C GLY A 319 14.54 -6.22 0.00
N ASP A 320 13.20 -6.29 -0.13
CA ASP A 320 12.55 -7.19 -1.09
C ASP A 320 12.41 -6.51 -2.46
N LYS A 321 13.39 -6.77 -3.34
CA LYS A 321 13.39 -6.23 -4.70
C LYS A 321 12.11 -6.59 -5.47
N ALA A 322 11.54 -7.78 -5.25
CA ALA A 322 10.34 -8.19 -5.95
C ALA A 322 9.13 -7.35 -5.52
N LEU A 323 9.05 -6.96 -4.22
CA LEU A 323 8.05 -6.04 -3.70
C LEU A 323 8.21 -4.64 -4.34
N ILE A 324 9.42 -4.12 -4.39
CA ILE A 324 9.72 -2.82 -5.00
C ILE A 324 9.36 -2.79 -6.49
N ASP A 325 9.67 -3.86 -7.22
CA ASP A 325 9.33 -3.98 -8.64
C ASP A 325 7.80 -3.98 -8.86
N MET A 326 7.02 -4.54 -7.91
CA MET A 326 5.55 -4.56 -7.99
C MET A 326 4.90 -3.17 -8.01
N ILE A 327 5.50 -2.17 -7.35
CA ILE A 327 5.01 -0.77 -7.36
C ILE A 327 4.97 -0.24 -8.81
N SER A 328 5.91 -0.65 -9.64
CA SER A 328 6.01 -0.21 -11.04
C SER A 328 5.10 -0.95 -12.01
N VAL A 329 4.50 -2.07 -11.63
CA VAL A 329 3.66 -2.88 -12.51
C VAL A 329 2.39 -2.13 -12.93
N ASN A 330 1.78 -1.43 -11.99
CA ASN A 330 0.60 -0.59 -12.26
C ASN A 330 0.71 0.73 -11.47
N PRO A 331 1.45 1.72 -11.98
CA PRO A 331 1.70 2.97 -11.27
C PRO A 331 0.41 3.74 -10.99
N ILE A 332 0.38 4.42 -9.85
CA ILE A 332 -0.69 5.35 -9.51
C ILE A 332 -0.60 6.58 -10.43
N GLU A 333 -1.72 6.96 -11.02
CA GLU A 333 -1.87 8.12 -11.89
C GLU A 333 -2.52 9.29 -11.17
N ARG A 334 -3.51 9.01 -10.30
CA ARG A 334 -4.24 10.03 -9.53
C ARG A 334 -4.69 9.48 -8.18
N ILE A 335 -4.76 10.37 -7.19
CA ILE A 335 -5.37 10.08 -5.89
C ILE A 335 -6.36 11.21 -5.58
N PHE A 336 -7.61 10.85 -5.28
CA PHE A 336 -8.61 11.76 -4.74
C PHE A 336 -8.79 11.45 -3.25
N MET A 337 -8.55 12.44 -2.40
CA MET A 337 -8.59 12.30 -0.94
C MET A 337 -9.72 13.14 -0.35
N TYR A 338 -10.49 12.53 0.56
CA TYR A 338 -11.56 13.20 1.29
C TYR A 338 -11.91 12.40 2.56
N ASN A 339 -11.99 13.06 3.71
CA ASN A 339 -12.36 12.46 5.01
C ASN A 339 -11.59 11.16 5.29
N ASP A 340 -10.28 11.24 5.36
CA ASP A 340 -9.37 10.13 5.69
C ASP A 340 -9.44 8.92 4.75
N GLU A 341 -10.07 9.07 3.60
CA GLU A 341 -10.18 8.02 2.60
C GLU A 341 -9.64 8.47 1.25
N ALA A 342 -9.19 7.52 0.44
CA ALA A 342 -8.67 7.77 -0.90
C ALA A 342 -9.38 6.94 -1.97
N ILE A 343 -9.61 7.56 -3.14
CA ILE A 343 -9.93 6.85 -4.38
C ILE A 343 -8.71 6.98 -5.30
N VAL A 344 -8.23 5.85 -5.81
CA VAL A 344 -7.01 5.77 -6.61
C VAL A 344 -7.35 5.43 -8.04
N LYS A 345 -6.73 6.13 -8.98
CA LYS A 345 -6.66 5.73 -10.38
C LYS A 345 -5.26 5.21 -10.67
N TYR A 346 -5.20 3.99 -11.11
CA TYR A 346 -3.99 3.41 -11.66
C TYR A 346 -3.88 3.71 -13.16
N ARG A 347 -2.65 3.69 -13.69
CA ARG A 347 -2.38 3.96 -15.12
C ARG A 347 -3.08 2.99 -16.02
N TYR A 348 -3.13 1.74 -15.62
CA TYR A 348 -3.72 0.67 -16.40
C TYR A 348 -4.90 0.04 -15.66
N SER A 349 -5.97 -0.22 -16.36
CA SER A 349 -7.11 -0.97 -15.86
C SER A 349 -7.20 -2.34 -16.54
N LEU A 350 -7.85 -3.29 -15.87
CA LEU A 350 -8.08 -4.61 -16.47
C LEU A 350 -8.80 -4.48 -17.82
N VAL A 351 -9.78 -3.57 -17.92
CA VAL A 351 -10.57 -3.39 -19.14
C VAL A 351 -9.86 -2.59 -20.24
N SER A 352 -8.67 -2.03 -19.97
CA SER A 352 -7.83 -1.40 -20.99
C SER A 352 -7.05 -2.44 -21.83
N LEU A 353 -6.97 -3.68 -21.37
CA LEU A 353 -6.34 -4.77 -22.08
C LEU A 353 -7.32 -5.34 -23.12
N PRO A 354 -6.90 -5.50 -24.41
CA PRO A 354 -7.79 -6.01 -25.45
C PRO A 354 -8.43 -7.35 -25.10
N GLU A 355 -7.67 -8.24 -24.44
CA GLU A 355 -8.08 -9.61 -24.09
C GLU A 355 -9.13 -9.67 -22.97
N THR A 356 -9.30 -8.61 -22.19
CA THR A 356 -10.23 -8.56 -21.05
C THR A 356 -11.22 -7.42 -21.12
N LYS A 357 -11.22 -6.65 -22.22
CA LYS A 357 -12.16 -5.52 -22.43
C LYS A 357 -13.62 -5.91 -22.27
N TYR A 358 -13.99 -7.13 -22.68
CA TYR A 358 -15.36 -7.66 -22.57
C TYR A 358 -15.85 -7.78 -21.12
N LEU A 359 -14.94 -7.78 -20.12
CA LEU A 359 -15.30 -7.85 -18.71
C LEU A 359 -15.87 -6.53 -18.16
N CYS A 360 -15.80 -5.43 -18.92
CA CYS A 360 -16.29 -4.10 -18.48
C CYS A 360 -17.75 -4.14 -18.02
N GLU A 361 -18.62 -4.71 -18.84
CA GLU A 361 -20.05 -4.83 -18.51
C GLU A 361 -20.27 -5.67 -17.23
N LYS A 362 -19.57 -6.79 -17.11
CA LYS A 362 -19.63 -7.67 -15.94
C LYS A 362 -19.17 -6.97 -14.65
N ILE A 363 -18.16 -6.10 -14.72
CA ILE A 363 -17.70 -5.28 -13.60
C ILE A 363 -18.78 -4.29 -13.17
N CYS A 364 -19.38 -3.58 -14.12
CA CYS A 364 -20.40 -2.56 -13.85
C CYS A 364 -21.69 -3.16 -13.28
N LEU A 365 -22.22 -4.20 -13.91
CA LEU A 365 -23.51 -4.83 -13.52
C LEU A 365 -23.47 -5.45 -12.11
N ASN A 366 -22.31 -5.89 -11.63
CA ASN A 366 -22.19 -6.54 -10.33
C ASN A 366 -21.89 -5.61 -9.16
N ARG A 367 -21.92 -4.28 -9.35
CA ARG A 367 -21.57 -3.32 -8.30
C ARG A 367 -22.44 -3.46 -7.05
N GLU A 368 -23.77 -3.42 -7.21
CA GLU A 368 -24.73 -3.52 -6.09
C GLU A 368 -24.61 -4.87 -5.39
N LYS A 369 -24.43 -5.95 -6.16
CA LYS A 369 -24.22 -7.28 -5.63
C LYS A 369 -22.98 -7.35 -4.74
N ARG A 370 -21.83 -6.79 -5.19
CA ARG A 370 -20.61 -6.73 -4.39
C ARG A 370 -20.82 -6.01 -3.06
N LEU A 371 -21.55 -4.89 -3.08
CA LEU A 371 -21.85 -4.12 -1.87
C LEU A 371 -22.64 -4.95 -0.85
N SER A 372 -23.61 -5.72 -1.30
CA SER A 372 -24.39 -6.61 -0.45
C SER A 372 -23.53 -7.73 0.15
N ILE A 373 -22.75 -8.40 -0.70
CA ILE A 373 -21.90 -9.54 -0.28
C ILE A 373 -20.82 -9.06 0.71
N ASN A 374 -20.16 -7.96 0.46
CA ASN A 374 -19.09 -7.45 1.33
C ASN A 374 -19.52 -7.25 2.81
N LYS A 375 -20.81 -6.93 3.02
CA LYS A 375 -21.38 -6.77 4.37
C LYS A 375 -21.55 -8.10 5.12
N SER A 376 -21.67 -9.22 4.40
CA SER A 376 -22.02 -10.53 4.97
C SER A 376 -20.88 -11.56 4.92
N VAL A 377 -19.76 -11.28 4.26
CA VAL A 377 -18.65 -12.23 4.13
C VAL A 377 -18.06 -12.57 5.48
N ASN A 378 -17.99 -13.85 5.79
CA ASN A 378 -17.19 -14.38 6.89
C ASN A 378 -15.81 -14.80 6.36
N PHE A 379 -14.82 -13.90 6.51
CA PHE A 379 -13.48 -14.12 5.98
C PHE A 379 -12.73 -15.28 6.64
N ASP A 380 -13.03 -15.62 7.90
CA ASP A 380 -12.38 -16.74 8.59
C ASP A 380 -12.85 -18.09 8.02
N VAL A 381 -14.12 -18.19 7.66
CA VAL A 381 -14.67 -19.38 7.01
C VAL A 381 -14.17 -19.48 5.57
N LEU A 382 -14.19 -18.34 4.85
CA LEU A 382 -13.76 -18.31 3.45
C LEU A 382 -12.28 -18.64 3.30
N SER A 383 -11.40 -18.05 4.11
CA SER A 383 -9.96 -18.32 4.05
C SER A 383 -9.65 -19.79 4.33
N LYS A 384 -10.21 -20.38 5.38
CA LYS A 384 -10.03 -21.79 5.71
C LYS A 384 -10.48 -22.72 4.59
N SER A 385 -11.61 -22.42 3.95
CA SER A 385 -12.10 -23.20 2.80
C SER A 385 -11.13 -23.13 1.61
N LEU A 386 -10.60 -21.94 1.31
CA LEU A 386 -9.65 -21.74 0.23
C LEU A 386 -8.28 -22.35 0.54
N GLU A 387 -7.80 -22.27 1.78
CA GLU A 387 -6.58 -22.94 2.24
C GLU A 387 -6.66 -24.44 2.03
N GLN A 388 -7.75 -25.05 2.48
CA GLN A 388 -7.98 -26.49 2.32
C GLN A 388 -8.01 -26.87 0.83
N ALA A 389 -8.74 -26.11 0.01
CA ALA A 389 -8.83 -26.36 -1.43
C ALA A 389 -7.46 -26.25 -2.13
N LEU A 390 -6.61 -25.30 -1.74
CA LEU A 390 -5.25 -25.14 -2.28
C LEU A 390 -4.35 -26.31 -1.85
N LEU A 391 -4.38 -26.68 -0.57
CA LEU A 391 -3.56 -27.77 -0.05
C LEU A 391 -3.96 -29.12 -0.67
N ASP A 392 -5.25 -29.37 -0.85
CA ASP A 392 -5.71 -30.60 -1.50
C ASP A 392 -5.33 -30.65 -2.99
N LEU A 393 -5.41 -29.49 -3.68
CA LEU A 393 -4.92 -29.39 -5.04
C LEU A 393 -3.43 -29.73 -5.13
N PHE A 394 -2.59 -29.22 -4.20
CA PHE A 394 -1.16 -29.45 -4.23
C PHE A 394 -0.73 -30.89 -3.84
N LYS A 395 -1.56 -31.64 -3.10
CA LYS A 395 -1.33 -33.07 -2.87
C LYS A 395 -1.45 -33.92 -4.13
N CYS A 396 -2.12 -33.38 -5.17
CA CYS A 396 -2.29 -34.07 -6.45
C CYS A 396 -1.13 -33.81 -7.45
N TYR A 397 -0.16 -32.96 -7.09
CA TYR A 397 1.03 -32.65 -7.88
C TYR A 397 2.24 -33.46 -7.42
#